data_4ea062ef2aa2bcc47353fc17b42cadeb
#
_entry.id   4ea062ef2aa2bcc47353fc17b42cadeb
#
_cell.length_a   1.000
_cell.length_b   1.000
_cell.length_c   1.000
_cell.angle_alpha   90.00
_cell.angle_beta   90.00
_cell.angle_gamma   90.00
#
_symmetry.space_group_name_H-M   'P 1'
#
loop_
_entity.id
_entity.type
_entity.pdbx_description
1 polymer ?
#
loop_
_entity_poly.entity_id
_entity_poly.type
_entity_poly.pdbx_seq_one_letter_code
_entity_poly.pdbx_strand_id
1 'polypeptide(L)'
;RDSSTSRGLGDVYKRQPEDLTIEDSSQATPNVIDPAPTTEETISEPSEYEVMRTNAIAEKNHAIQTKLEKVLNYTKQTMVAYMSEENLNRLCAYVVEYSSGGIFCKIPPVKADSQLKSIDIMHFGWNIGKAFSRKHVHTATFIKNVFAYTLRDLEISTIERKMSHTESECRIKLDDKIG
;
A
#
# COMPACT_ATOMS: atom_id res chain seq x y z
N ARG A 1 54.08 9.65 4.45
CA ARG A 1 54.39 9.47 3.02
C ARG A 1 53.05 9.15 2.36
N ASP A 2 52.52 10.17 1.84
CA ASP A 2 52.37 10.60 0.43
C ASP A 2 51.18 9.89 -0.21
N SER A 3 50.12 10.63 -0.38
CA SER A 3 49.72 11.41 -1.55
C SER A 3 49.16 10.56 -2.69
N SER A 4 47.87 10.75 -2.99
CA SER A 4 47.52 11.15 -4.34
C SER A 4 46.05 11.58 -4.44
N THR A 5 45.92 12.81 -4.66
CA THR A 5 44.89 13.64 -5.29
C THR A 5 44.49 13.12 -6.67
N SER A 6 43.18 13.06 -6.95
CA SER A 6 42.77 13.29 -8.33
C SER A 6 41.40 13.96 -8.37
N ARG A 7 41.43 15.17 -8.84
CA ARG A 7 40.32 16.06 -9.20
C ARG A 7 39.73 15.59 -10.53
N GLY A 8 38.44 15.67 -10.65
CA GLY A 8 37.71 15.60 -11.90
C GLY A 8 36.54 16.56 -11.89
N LEU A 9 36.81 17.78 -12.38
CA LEU A 9 35.82 18.79 -12.73
C LEU A 9 35.26 18.46 -14.12
N GLY A 10 33.98 18.72 -14.31
CA GLY A 10 33.31 18.77 -15.63
C GLY A 10 31.84 19.01 -15.37
N ASP A 11 31.36 19.98 -15.58
CA ASP A 11 31.13 21.16 -16.41
C ASP A 11 29.63 21.38 -16.57
N VAL A 12 29.28 22.55 -16.17
CA VAL A 12 27.96 23.19 -16.23
C VAL A 12 27.59 23.44 -17.70
N TYR A 13 26.42 22.99 -18.15
CA TYR A 13 25.80 23.53 -19.36
C TYR A 13 24.52 24.30 -19.02
N LYS A 14 24.76 25.59 -18.88
CA LYS A 14 23.79 26.67 -18.89
C LYS A 14 23.47 27.01 -20.36
N ARG A 15 22.23 26.93 -20.80
CA ARG A 15 21.77 27.69 -21.97
C ARG A 15 20.45 28.35 -21.65
N GLN A 16 20.52 29.66 -21.67
CA GLN A 16 19.42 30.62 -21.65
C GLN A 16 18.77 30.78 -23.02
N PRO A 17 17.56 31.36 -23.06
CA PRO A 17 16.74 31.50 -24.26
C PRO A 17 17.12 32.74 -25.05
N GLU A 18 17.05 32.66 -26.36
CA GLU A 18 17.08 33.84 -27.23
C GLU A 18 15.70 34.07 -27.83
N ASP A 19 15.27 35.26 -27.56
CA ASP A 19 14.20 36.07 -28.09
C ASP A 19 14.47 36.44 -29.57
N LEU A 20 13.51 36.28 -30.47
CA LEU A 20 13.46 36.96 -31.74
C LEU A 20 12.01 37.17 -32.23
N THR A 21 11.56 38.35 -31.95
CA THR A 21 10.79 39.32 -32.76
C THR A 21 10.03 38.88 -34.02
N ILE A 22 8.83 39.35 -33.99
CA ILE A 22 7.78 39.53 -34.99
C ILE A 22 8.29 40.16 -36.28
N GLU A 23 7.88 39.68 -37.46
CA GLU A 23 7.51 40.54 -38.59
C GLU A 23 6.36 39.95 -39.41
N ASP A 24 5.43 40.80 -39.61
CA ASP A 24 4.20 40.79 -40.37
C ASP A 24 4.43 40.68 -41.87
N SER A 25 3.66 39.89 -42.59
CA SER A 25 3.26 40.19 -43.96
C SER A 25 2.04 39.36 -44.39
N SER A 26 0.98 40.08 -44.51
CA SER A 26 -0.26 39.72 -45.21
C SER A 26 -0.03 39.18 -46.62
N GLN A 27 -0.72 38.10 -47.01
CA GLN A 27 -1.49 38.04 -48.24
C GLN A 27 -2.48 36.87 -48.23
N ALA A 28 -3.72 37.24 -48.40
CA ALA A 28 -4.87 36.35 -48.59
C ALA A 28 -4.94 35.86 -50.03
N THR A 29 -5.30 34.62 -50.26
CA THR A 29 -6.27 34.19 -51.28
C THR A 29 -6.74 32.77 -51.02
N PRO A 30 -7.89 32.36 -51.60
CA PRO A 30 -8.84 31.51 -50.89
C PRO A 30 -8.98 30.10 -51.47
N ASN A 31 -9.66 29.25 -50.65
CA ASN A 31 -10.40 28.04 -51.04
C ASN A 31 -9.60 26.86 -51.60
N VAL A 32 -9.63 25.80 -50.81
CA VAL A 32 -10.31 24.56 -51.18
C VAL A 32 -10.73 23.87 -49.88
N ILE A 33 -12.01 23.68 -49.71
CA ILE A 33 -12.59 22.83 -48.65
C ILE A 33 -12.41 21.42 -49.14
N ASP A 34 -11.40 20.70 -48.63
CA ASP A 34 -11.40 19.25 -48.64
C ASP A 34 -12.09 18.74 -47.38
N PRO A 35 -13.07 17.88 -47.48
CA PRO A 35 -13.69 17.27 -46.31
C PRO A 35 -12.65 16.41 -45.61
N ALA A 36 -12.39 16.75 -44.34
CA ALA A 36 -11.60 15.89 -43.45
C ALA A 36 -12.15 14.46 -43.52
N PRO A 37 -11.29 13.44 -43.61
CA PRO A 37 -11.74 12.08 -43.41
C PRO A 37 -12.23 11.97 -41.96
N THR A 38 -13.52 11.78 -41.83
CA THR A 38 -14.13 11.29 -40.59
C THR A 38 -13.40 9.99 -40.25
N THR A 39 -12.50 10.05 -39.32
CA THR A 39 -11.94 8.85 -38.70
C THR A 39 -13.09 8.21 -37.95
N GLU A 40 -13.78 7.31 -38.61
CA GLU A 40 -14.60 6.33 -37.94
C GLU A 40 -13.66 5.58 -37.02
N GLU A 41 -13.71 5.86 -35.72
CA GLU A 41 -13.13 5.00 -34.68
C GLU A 41 -13.82 3.65 -34.86
N THR A 42 -13.21 2.79 -35.64
CA THR A 42 -13.56 1.39 -35.70
C THR A 42 -13.30 0.84 -34.31
N ILE A 43 -14.34 0.72 -33.50
CA ILE A 43 -14.33 -0.05 -32.26
C ILE A 43 -14.04 -1.47 -32.69
N SER A 44 -12.76 -1.81 -32.81
CA SER A 44 -12.35 -3.19 -33.05
C SER A 44 -12.77 -4.00 -31.84
N GLU A 45 -13.50 -5.09 -32.07
CA GLU A 45 -13.80 -6.04 -31.01
C GLU A 45 -12.50 -6.44 -30.31
N PRO A 46 -12.51 -6.52 -28.96
CA PRO A 46 -11.30 -6.85 -28.20
C PRO A 46 -10.79 -8.23 -28.65
N SER A 47 -9.50 -8.35 -28.88
CA SER A 47 -8.90 -9.61 -29.26
C SER A 47 -9.15 -10.69 -28.18
N GLU A 48 -9.16 -11.95 -28.56
CA GLU A 48 -9.29 -13.07 -27.61
C GLU A 48 -8.28 -12.96 -26.47
N TYR A 49 -7.07 -12.52 -26.77
CA TYR A 49 -6.02 -12.27 -25.76
C TYR A 49 -6.41 -11.17 -24.76
N GLU A 50 -7.01 -10.07 -25.22
CA GLU A 50 -7.44 -8.97 -24.35
C GLU A 50 -8.59 -9.39 -23.44
N VAL A 51 -9.52 -10.20 -23.95
CA VAL A 51 -10.61 -10.78 -23.15
C VAL A 51 -10.04 -11.72 -22.08
N MET A 52 -9.13 -12.63 -22.44
CA MET A 52 -8.49 -13.53 -21.49
C MET A 52 -7.69 -12.78 -20.42
N ARG A 53 -6.95 -11.76 -20.82
CA ARG A 53 -6.17 -10.90 -19.89
C ARG A 53 -7.09 -10.16 -18.92
N THR A 54 -8.17 -9.59 -19.41
CA THR A 54 -9.14 -8.85 -18.58
C THR A 54 -9.80 -9.78 -17.57
N ASN A 55 -10.21 -10.98 -17.99
CA ASN A 55 -10.79 -11.97 -17.10
C ASN A 55 -9.81 -12.42 -16.02
N ALA A 56 -8.56 -12.71 -16.37
CA ALA A 56 -7.53 -13.09 -15.40
C ALA A 56 -7.24 -11.99 -14.37
N ILE A 57 -7.25 -10.72 -14.79
CA ILE A 57 -7.10 -9.58 -13.89
C ILE A 57 -8.33 -9.45 -12.98
N ALA A 58 -9.53 -9.62 -13.50
CA ALA A 58 -10.78 -9.55 -12.73
C ALA A 58 -10.84 -10.65 -11.66
N GLU A 59 -10.51 -11.89 -12.01
CA GLU A 59 -10.43 -13.01 -11.06
C GLU A 59 -9.42 -12.75 -9.94
N LYS A 60 -8.22 -12.24 -10.29
CA LYS A 60 -7.20 -11.89 -9.30
C LYS A 60 -7.67 -10.78 -8.36
N ASN A 61 -8.30 -9.74 -8.88
CA ASN A 61 -8.83 -8.65 -8.08
C ASN A 61 -9.96 -9.13 -7.17
N HIS A 62 -10.84 -10.00 -7.66
CA HIS A 62 -11.90 -10.60 -6.85
C HIS A 62 -11.34 -11.44 -5.70
N ALA A 63 -10.33 -12.26 -5.95
CA ALA A 63 -9.66 -13.06 -4.92
C ALA A 63 -9.01 -12.18 -3.82
N ILE A 64 -8.36 -11.07 -4.22
CA ILE A 64 -7.77 -10.10 -3.28
C ILE A 64 -8.87 -9.45 -2.44
N GLN A 65 -9.96 -9.02 -3.06
CA GLN A 65 -11.09 -8.38 -2.38
C GLN A 65 -11.75 -9.33 -1.38
N THR A 66 -12.03 -10.56 -1.79
CA THR A 66 -12.61 -11.59 -0.91
C THR A 66 -11.73 -11.87 0.32
N LYS A 67 -10.41 -11.94 0.10
CA LYS A 67 -9.45 -12.10 1.20
C LYS A 67 -9.47 -10.91 2.16
N LEU A 68 -9.48 -9.69 1.63
CA LEU A 68 -9.56 -8.48 2.44
C LEU A 68 -10.82 -8.44 3.29
N GLU A 69 -11.98 -8.78 2.72
CA GLU A 69 -13.25 -8.84 3.45
C GLU A 69 -13.22 -9.84 4.61
N LYS A 70 -12.65 -11.02 4.41
CA LYS A 70 -12.48 -12.03 5.47
C LYS A 70 -11.61 -11.48 6.60
N VAL A 71 -10.49 -10.83 6.29
CA VAL A 71 -9.59 -10.27 7.30
C VAL A 71 -10.24 -9.09 8.03
N LEU A 72 -11.01 -8.24 7.34
CA LEU A 72 -11.76 -7.16 7.98
C LEU A 72 -12.85 -7.70 8.92
N ASN A 73 -13.57 -8.74 8.52
CA ASN A 73 -14.55 -9.39 9.38
C ASN A 73 -13.88 -10.00 10.63
N TYR A 74 -12.77 -10.70 10.45
CA TYR A 74 -11.97 -11.20 11.56
C TYR A 74 -11.53 -10.06 12.49
N THR A 75 -11.00 -8.97 11.93
CA THR A 75 -10.56 -7.78 12.69
C THR A 75 -11.72 -7.23 13.56
N LYS A 76 -12.88 -7.02 12.95
CA LYS A 76 -14.07 -6.50 13.65
C LYS A 76 -14.52 -7.45 14.76
N GLN A 77 -14.69 -8.74 14.44
CA GLN A 77 -15.16 -9.74 15.42
C GLN A 77 -14.20 -9.90 16.59
N THR A 78 -12.89 -9.86 16.33
CA THR A 78 -11.86 -10.07 17.35
C THR A 78 -11.70 -8.85 18.25
N MET A 79 -11.80 -7.63 17.69
CA MET A 79 -11.43 -6.39 18.37
C MET A 79 -12.59 -5.58 18.92
N VAL A 80 -13.82 -5.85 18.51
CA VAL A 80 -15.00 -5.05 18.91
C VAL A 80 -15.20 -4.98 20.41
N ALA A 81 -14.86 -6.03 21.16
CA ALA A 81 -14.99 -6.08 22.61
C ALA A 81 -13.90 -5.30 23.37
N TYR A 82 -12.83 -4.89 22.68
CA TYR A 82 -11.62 -4.37 23.30
C TYR A 82 -11.25 -2.95 22.89
N MET A 83 -12.08 -2.28 22.10
CA MET A 83 -11.82 -0.91 21.68
C MET A 83 -13.10 -0.15 21.34
N SER A 84 -13.01 1.18 21.30
CA SER A 84 -14.13 2.02 20.87
C SER A 84 -14.34 1.88 19.35
N GLU A 85 -15.56 2.20 18.91
CA GLU A 85 -15.94 2.18 17.49
C GLU A 85 -14.97 3.02 16.63
N GLU A 86 -14.59 4.20 17.10
CA GLU A 86 -13.62 5.07 16.41
C GLU A 86 -12.26 4.37 16.20
N ASN A 87 -11.73 3.73 17.26
CA ASN A 87 -10.47 3.00 17.16
C ASN A 87 -10.60 1.76 16.28
N LEU A 88 -11.74 1.07 16.31
CA LEU A 88 -12.01 -0.09 15.47
C LEU A 88 -12.07 0.31 13.98
N ASN A 89 -12.76 1.39 13.66
CA ASN A 89 -12.83 1.90 12.29
C ASN A 89 -11.45 2.34 11.78
N ARG A 90 -10.67 3.00 12.62
CA ARG A 90 -9.27 3.37 12.31
C ARG A 90 -8.40 2.13 12.09
N LEU A 91 -8.53 1.11 12.93
CA LEU A 91 -7.82 -0.16 12.77
C LEU A 91 -8.19 -0.83 11.44
N CYS A 92 -9.47 -0.89 11.08
CA CYS A 92 -9.92 -1.44 9.81
C CYS A 92 -9.31 -0.68 8.61
N ALA A 93 -9.25 0.65 8.67
CA ALA A 93 -8.60 1.46 7.63
C ALA A 93 -7.10 1.11 7.50
N TYR A 94 -6.39 0.94 8.62
CA TYR A 94 -4.99 0.51 8.60
C TYR A 94 -4.79 -0.91 8.05
N VAL A 95 -5.73 -1.82 8.32
CA VAL A 95 -5.69 -3.18 7.74
C VAL A 95 -5.88 -3.14 6.21
N VAL A 96 -6.76 -2.28 5.70
CA VAL A 96 -6.91 -2.06 4.24
C VAL A 96 -5.60 -1.55 3.64
N GLU A 97 -5.00 -0.52 4.23
CA GLU A 97 -3.72 0.04 3.79
C GLU A 97 -2.58 -0.99 3.87
N TYR A 98 -2.54 -1.78 4.94
CA TYR A 98 -1.57 -2.87 5.11
C TYR A 98 -1.72 -3.94 4.03
N SER A 99 -2.95 -4.28 3.62
CA SER A 99 -3.21 -5.24 2.55
C SER A 99 -2.59 -4.81 1.22
N SER A 100 -2.56 -3.50 0.96
CA SER A 100 -1.99 -2.89 -0.25
C SER A 100 -0.47 -2.67 -0.17
N GLY A 101 0.15 -2.94 0.97
CA GLY A 101 1.59 -2.73 1.18
C GLY A 101 1.95 -1.33 1.69
N GLY A 102 1.02 -0.63 2.30
CA GLY A 102 1.21 0.69 2.89
C GLY A 102 2.35 0.73 3.91
N ILE A 103 2.97 1.90 4.03
CA ILE A 103 4.05 2.18 4.99
C ILE A 103 3.47 2.95 6.18
N PHE A 104 3.58 2.36 7.36
CA PHE A 104 3.02 2.91 8.61
C PHE A 104 4.09 3.70 9.38
N CYS A 105 4.37 4.92 8.93
CA CYS A 105 5.25 5.84 9.64
C CYS A 105 4.43 7.00 10.22
N LYS A 106 4.55 7.24 11.55
CA LYS A 106 3.92 8.38 12.23
C LYS A 106 2.38 8.42 12.10
N ILE A 107 1.72 7.27 12.18
CA ILE A 107 0.25 7.18 12.21
C ILE A 107 -0.28 7.39 13.63
N PRO A 108 -1.52 7.92 13.81
CA PRO A 108 -2.18 7.93 15.10
C PRO A 108 -2.43 6.52 15.61
N PRO A 109 -1.86 6.10 16.77
CA PRO A 109 -2.05 4.74 17.25
C PRO A 109 -3.48 4.53 17.75
N VAL A 110 -3.96 3.28 17.67
CA VAL A 110 -5.23 2.87 18.25
C VAL A 110 -5.07 2.52 19.72
N LYS A 111 -6.10 2.81 20.52
CA LYS A 111 -6.18 2.39 21.92
C LYS A 111 -6.98 1.11 22.02
N ALA A 112 -6.38 0.07 22.58
CA ALA A 112 -7.05 -1.16 22.99
C ALA A 112 -7.24 -1.18 24.50
N ASP A 113 -8.25 -1.94 24.96
CA ASP A 113 -8.49 -2.17 26.39
C ASP A 113 -7.27 -2.87 27.03
N SER A 114 -7.05 -2.58 28.30
CA SER A 114 -5.98 -3.18 29.12
C SER A 114 -6.10 -4.72 29.29
N GLN A 115 -7.26 -5.28 28.97
CA GLN A 115 -7.47 -6.74 28.97
C GLN A 115 -6.69 -7.44 27.84
N LEU A 116 -6.36 -6.74 26.74
CA LEU A 116 -5.48 -7.27 25.69
C LEU A 116 -4.03 -7.09 26.08
N LYS A 117 -3.35 -8.22 26.28
CA LYS A 117 -1.91 -8.26 26.54
C LYS A 117 -1.13 -8.04 25.24
N SER A 118 0.14 -7.70 25.36
CA SER A 118 1.03 -7.55 24.19
C SER A 118 1.05 -8.80 23.30
N ILE A 119 0.97 -10.00 23.91
CA ILE A 119 0.95 -11.25 23.16
C ILE A 119 -0.32 -11.42 22.33
N ASP A 120 -1.47 -10.95 22.82
CA ASP A 120 -2.74 -11.00 22.07
C ASP A 120 -2.64 -10.13 20.80
N ILE A 121 -2.04 -8.93 20.92
CA ILE A 121 -1.78 -8.06 19.78
C ILE A 121 -0.78 -8.68 18.79
N MET A 122 0.22 -9.39 19.29
CA MET A 122 1.17 -10.10 18.44
C MET A 122 0.48 -11.24 17.65
N HIS A 123 -0.39 -12.02 18.30
CA HIS A 123 -1.18 -13.06 17.63
C HIS A 123 -2.14 -12.48 16.59
N PHE A 124 -2.81 -11.38 16.94
CA PHE A 124 -3.64 -10.65 15.97
C PHE A 124 -2.81 -10.23 14.74
N GLY A 125 -1.64 -9.64 14.96
CA GLY A 125 -0.74 -9.25 13.88
C GLY A 125 -0.29 -10.44 13.06
N TRP A 126 0.12 -11.54 13.69
CA TRP A 126 0.53 -12.76 13.00
C TRP A 126 -0.58 -13.31 12.10
N ASN A 127 -1.81 -13.38 12.61
CA ASN A 127 -2.98 -13.87 11.87
C ASN A 127 -3.22 -13.03 10.60
N ILE A 128 -3.18 -11.69 10.71
CA ILE A 128 -3.33 -10.79 9.55
C ILE A 128 -2.14 -10.91 8.60
N GLY A 129 -0.92 -10.93 9.14
CA GLY A 129 0.30 -11.06 8.35
C GLY A 129 0.33 -12.36 7.55
N LYS A 130 -0.09 -13.46 8.16
CA LYS A 130 -0.22 -14.77 7.53
C LYS A 130 -1.28 -14.74 6.42
N ALA A 131 -2.45 -14.16 6.68
CA ALA A 131 -3.53 -14.03 5.70
C ALA A 131 -3.08 -13.28 4.44
N PHE A 132 -2.31 -12.20 4.57
CA PHE A 132 -1.78 -11.45 3.44
C PHE A 132 -0.41 -11.93 2.94
N SER A 133 0.12 -13.03 3.46
CA SER A 133 1.43 -13.58 3.11
C SER A 133 2.57 -12.56 3.25
N ARG A 134 2.51 -11.73 4.30
CA ARG A 134 3.51 -10.70 4.59
C ARG A 134 4.66 -11.26 5.41
N LYS A 135 5.87 -10.69 5.23
CA LYS A 135 7.03 -11.02 6.05
C LYS A 135 6.79 -10.60 7.51
N HIS A 136 7.29 -11.39 8.46
CA HIS A 136 7.10 -11.16 9.90
C HIS A 136 7.60 -9.78 10.33
N VAL A 137 8.73 -9.30 9.82
CA VAL A 137 9.26 -7.97 10.12
C VAL A 137 8.29 -6.84 9.71
N HIS A 138 7.63 -6.96 8.56
CA HIS A 138 6.64 -5.97 8.11
C HIS A 138 5.40 -5.99 9.00
N THR A 139 4.97 -7.19 9.40
CA THR A 139 3.85 -7.36 10.33
C THR A 139 4.19 -6.80 11.71
N ALA A 140 5.37 -7.08 12.23
CA ALA A 140 5.85 -6.56 13.52
C ALA A 140 5.91 -5.02 13.50
N THR A 141 6.41 -4.43 12.42
CA THR A 141 6.44 -2.98 12.22
C THR A 141 5.03 -2.39 12.18
N PHE A 142 4.12 -3.03 11.46
CA PHE A 142 2.71 -2.63 11.38
C PHE A 142 2.07 -2.58 12.76
N ILE A 143 2.05 -3.69 13.50
CA ILE A 143 1.40 -3.73 14.81
C ILE A 143 2.10 -2.86 15.85
N LYS A 144 3.42 -2.69 15.79
CA LYS A 144 4.18 -1.79 16.68
C LYS A 144 3.71 -0.34 16.53
N ASN A 145 3.48 0.12 15.28
CA ASN A 145 3.05 1.48 15.02
C ASN A 145 1.55 1.67 15.32
N VAL A 146 0.72 0.71 14.92
CA VAL A 146 -0.73 0.76 15.14
C VAL A 146 -1.08 0.67 16.64
N PHE A 147 -0.45 -0.24 17.38
CA PHE A 147 -0.68 -0.46 18.82
C PHE A 147 0.47 0.09 19.67
N ALA A 148 0.97 1.27 19.32
CA ALA A 148 2.14 1.86 19.98
C ALA A 148 1.97 2.03 21.50
N TYR A 149 0.74 2.18 22.01
CA TYR A 149 0.49 2.25 23.45
C TYR A 149 0.74 0.90 24.15
N THR A 150 0.22 -0.19 23.59
CA THR A 150 0.31 -1.54 24.18
C THR A 150 1.70 -2.17 23.97
N LEU A 151 2.34 -1.86 22.85
CA LEU A 151 3.65 -2.42 22.47
C LEU A 151 4.80 -1.45 22.72
N ARG A 152 4.59 -0.39 23.52
CA ARG A 152 5.53 0.71 23.73
C ARG A 152 6.94 0.23 24.06
N ASP A 153 7.06 -0.70 24.97
CA ASP A 153 8.33 -1.12 25.56
C ASP A 153 8.96 -2.32 24.82
N LEU A 154 8.42 -2.71 23.66
CA LEU A 154 8.89 -3.86 22.89
C LEU A 154 9.56 -3.42 21.60
N GLU A 155 10.73 -3.98 21.34
CA GLU A 155 11.44 -3.81 20.07
C GLU A 155 10.80 -4.66 18.95
N ILE A 156 10.89 -4.16 17.70
CA ILE A 156 10.35 -4.85 16.51
C ILE A 156 10.88 -6.28 16.40
N SER A 157 12.18 -6.48 16.64
CA SER A 157 12.82 -7.81 16.63
C SER A 157 12.25 -8.77 17.68
N THR A 158 11.87 -8.24 18.86
CA THR A 158 11.21 -9.02 19.90
C THR A 158 9.79 -9.40 19.50
N ILE A 159 9.04 -8.47 18.92
CA ILE A 159 7.70 -8.71 18.41
C ILE A 159 7.74 -9.77 17.32
N GLU A 160 8.62 -9.59 16.32
CA GLU A 160 8.81 -10.53 15.21
C GLU A 160 9.06 -11.95 15.69
N ARG A 161 9.96 -12.12 16.66
CA ARG A 161 10.32 -13.44 17.22
C ARG A 161 9.19 -14.08 18.01
N LYS A 162 8.41 -13.27 18.77
CA LYS A 162 7.40 -13.78 19.71
C LYS A 162 6.01 -13.93 19.12
N MET A 163 5.70 -13.27 17.99
CA MET A 163 4.36 -13.20 17.44
C MET A 163 3.75 -14.57 17.04
N SER A 164 4.57 -15.60 16.85
CA SER A 164 4.14 -16.96 16.54
C SER A 164 4.25 -17.93 17.72
N HIS A 165 4.63 -17.43 18.90
CA HIS A 165 4.74 -18.30 20.10
C HIS A 165 3.36 -18.53 20.69
N THR A 166 3.03 -19.79 20.94
CA THR A 166 1.78 -20.16 21.57
C THR A 166 1.91 -20.03 23.10
N GLU A 167 1.08 -19.20 23.72
CA GLU A 167 0.92 -19.12 25.17
C GLU A 167 -0.47 -19.63 25.57
N SER A 168 -0.56 -20.29 26.73
CA SER A 168 -1.81 -20.93 27.18
C SER A 168 -2.93 -19.94 27.53
N GLU A 169 -2.59 -18.71 27.92
CA GLU A 169 -3.53 -17.72 28.45
C GLU A 169 -3.84 -16.57 27.46
N CYS A 170 -3.66 -16.79 26.16
CA CYS A 170 -3.96 -15.76 25.16
C CYS A 170 -5.47 -15.70 24.87
N ARG A 171 -6.01 -14.50 24.81
CA ARG A 171 -7.39 -14.22 24.36
C ARG A 171 -7.52 -14.36 22.84
N ILE A 172 -6.52 -13.89 22.11
CA ILE A 172 -6.43 -14.05 20.67
C ILE A 172 -5.46 -15.20 20.37
N LYS A 173 -5.97 -16.24 19.75
CA LYS A 173 -5.19 -17.40 19.35
C LYS A 173 -4.64 -17.26 17.94
N LEU A 174 -3.57 -18.02 17.67
CA LEU A 174 -3.04 -18.14 16.32
C LEU A 174 -4.03 -18.89 15.43
N ASP A 175 -4.34 -18.33 14.26
CA ASP A 175 -5.27 -18.90 13.28
C ASP A 175 -4.73 -18.63 11.86
N ASP A 176 -4.39 -19.71 11.16
CA ASP A 176 -3.87 -19.69 9.80
C ASP A 176 -4.95 -19.86 8.71
N LYS A 177 -6.23 -19.91 9.10
CA LYS A 177 -7.37 -20.12 8.18
C LYS A 177 -8.13 -18.85 7.79
N ILE A 178 -7.67 -17.69 8.25
CA ILE A 178 -8.37 -16.40 8.05
C ILE A 178 -8.33 -15.93 6.59
N GLY A 179 -7.27 -16.28 5.85
CA GLY A 179 -7.02 -15.80 4.50
C GLY A 179 -7.40 -16.75 3.37
#